data_192ec77eb74144e31ddf2ea585d418e3
#
_entry.id   192ec77eb74144e31ddf2ea585d418e3
#
_cell.length_a   1.000
_cell.length_b   1.000
_cell.length_c   1.000
_cell.angle_alpha   90.00
_cell.angle_beta   90.00
_cell.angle_gamma   90.00
#
_symmetry.space_group_name_H-M   'P 1'
#
loop_
_entity.id
_entity.type
_entity.pdbx_description
1 polymer ?
#
loop_
_entity_poly.entity_id
_entity_poly.type
_entity_poly.pdbx_seq_one_letter_code
_entity_poly.pdbx_strand_id
1 'polypeptide(L)'
;MKKIWLALAGLVLAFSVSAAQYEDGKQYTTLEKPVAGAPQVLEFFSFFCPHCYQFEEVLHISDNVKKKLPEGVKMTKYHVNFMGGDLGKDLTQAWAVAMAL
;
A
#
# COMPACT_ATOMS: atom_id res chain seq x y z
N MET A 1 27.22 19.61 37.58
CA MET A 1 27.58 18.70 36.46
C MET A 1 26.83 17.37 36.47
N LYS A 2 26.64 16.70 37.61
CA LYS A 2 25.90 15.42 37.65
C LYS A 2 24.41 15.50 37.25
N LYS A 3 23.75 16.63 37.42
CA LYS A 3 22.34 16.83 37.09
C LYS A 3 22.10 17.00 35.57
N ILE A 4 23.09 17.42 34.82
CA ILE A 4 23.00 17.62 33.35
C ILE A 4 23.08 16.28 32.62
N TRP A 5 23.86 15.32 33.15
CA TRP A 5 23.97 13.97 32.56
C TRP A 5 22.68 13.17 32.67
N LEU A 6 21.93 13.35 33.75
CA LEU A 6 20.64 12.65 33.93
C LEU A 6 19.56 13.21 32.99
N ALA A 7 19.60 14.50 32.66
CA ALA A 7 18.68 15.13 31.72
C ALA A 7 18.94 14.67 30.26
N LEU A 8 20.22 14.48 29.89
CA LEU A 8 20.57 13.99 28.56
C LEU A 8 20.20 12.51 28.38
N ALA A 9 20.35 11.67 29.40
CA ALA A 9 19.96 10.27 29.36
C ALA A 9 18.44 10.09 29.21
N GLY A 10 17.65 10.97 29.83
CA GLY A 10 16.19 10.97 29.68
C GLY A 10 15.71 11.38 28.29
N LEU A 11 16.43 12.26 27.62
CA LEU A 11 16.09 12.74 26.29
C LEU A 11 16.30 11.67 25.18
N VAL A 12 17.30 10.82 25.34
CA VAL A 12 17.62 9.75 24.39
C VAL A 12 16.58 8.63 24.42
N LEU A 13 15.94 8.40 25.57
CA LEU A 13 14.89 7.37 25.72
C LEU A 13 13.54 7.80 25.12
N ALA A 14 13.29 9.10 24.97
CA ALA A 14 12.03 9.59 24.41
C ALA A 14 11.89 9.41 22.90
N PHE A 15 12.99 9.20 22.17
CA PHE A 15 12.96 8.97 20.71
C PHE A 15 12.77 7.51 20.29
N SER A 16 12.80 6.56 21.23
CA SER A 16 12.75 5.13 20.91
C SER A 16 11.34 4.52 20.86
N VAL A 17 10.27 5.29 21.14
CA VAL A 17 8.89 4.76 21.28
C VAL A 17 8.07 4.86 20.00
N SER A 18 8.62 5.43 18.93
CA SER A 18 7.89 5.63 17.68
C SER A 18 8.06 4.47 16.66
N ALA A 19 8.73 3.39 17.02
CA ALA A 19 8.98 2.27 16.10
C ALA A 19 7.87 1.23 16.17
N ALA A 20 7.18 1.06 15.05
CA ALA A 20 6.33 -0.06 14.66
C ALA A 20 4.96 -0.18 15.36
N GLN A 21 4.00 0.59 14.88
CA GLN A 21 2.57 0.31 15.07
C GLN A 21 2.08 -0.90 14.23
N TYR A 22 2.91 -1.43 13.32
CA TYR A 22 2.55 -2.47 12.37
C TYR A 22 3.45 -3.70 12.56
N GLU A 23 2.83 -4.87 12.63
CA GLU A 23 3.51 -6.14 12.85
C GLU A 23 3.16 -7.13 11.75
N ASP A 24 4.16 -7.91 11.32
CA ASP A 24 3.96 -9.02 10.38
C ASP A 24 3.02 -10.06 10.98
N GLY A 25 2.08 -10.53 10.18
CA GLY A 25 1.02 -11.43 10.59
C GLY A 25 -0.19 -10.74 11.24
N LYS A 26 -0.15 -9.41 11.47
CA LYS A 26 -1.28 -8.62 11.98
C LYS A 26 -1.86 -7.68 10.94
N GLN A 27 -1.10 -6.67 10.53
CA GLN A 27 -1.57 -5.68 9.55
C GLN A 27 -1.08 -5.97 8.14
N TYR A 28 -0.03 -6.73 8.00
CA TYR A 28 0.53 -7.18 6.73
C TYR A 28 1.12 -8.58 6.88
N THR A 29 1.44 -9.23 5.78
CA THR A 29 2.13 -10.52 5.77
C THR A 29 3.32 -10.44 4.83
N THR A 30 4.48 -10.79 5.35
CA THR A 30 5.69 -10.90 4.52
C THR A 30 5.59 -12.12 3.62
N LEU A 31 5.82 -11.96 2.32
CA LEU A 31 5.82 -13.07 1.39
C LEU A 31 7.06 -13.93 1.57
N GLU A 32 6.90 -15.26 1.57
CA GLU A 32 8.02 -16.20 1.64
C GLU A 32 8.98 -16.04 0.46
N LYS A 33 8.43 -15.70 -0.70
CA LYS A 33 9.21 -15.42 -1.90
C LYS A 33 8.92 -13.99 -2.37
N PRO A 34 9.95 -13.13 -2.42
CA PRO A 34 9.78 -11.78 -2.96
C PRO A 34 9.29 -11.81 -4.40
N VAL A 35 8.43 -10.88 -4.77
CA VAL A 35 8.08 -10.66 -6.18
C VAL A 35 9.28 -10.02 -6.88
N ALA A 36 9.71 -10.63 -7.98
CA ALA A 36 10.82 -10.11 -8.76
C ALA A 36 10.48 -8.77 -9.43
N GLY A 37 11.45 -7.89 -9.52
CA GLY A 37 11.32 -6.60 -10.19
C GLY A 37 11.72 -5.41 -9.32
N ALA A 38 11.50 -4.21 -9.84
CA ALA A 38 11.73 -2.96 -9.11
C ALA A 38 10.75 -2.83 -7.93
N PRO A 39 11.08 -2.06 -6.89
CA PRO A 39 10.15 -1.75 -5.82
C PRO A 39 8.84 -1.19 -6.38
N GLN A 40 7.73 -1.84 -6.03
CA GLN A 40 6.42 -1.47 -6.55
C GLN A 40 5.31 -1.81 -5.57
N VAL A 41 4.21 -1.07 -5.70
CA VAL A 41 2.94 -1.36 -5.04
C VAL A 41 1.98 -1.86 -6.11
N LEU A 42 1.37 -3.01 -5.87
CA LEU A 42 0.34 -3.59 -6.73
C LEU A 42 -0.99 -3.51 -6.02
N GLU A 43 -1.99 -2.94 -6.68
CA GLU A 43 -3.37 -2.92 -6.23
C GLU A 43 -4.22 -3.81 -7.14
N PHE A 44 -4.93 -4.74 -6.55
CA PHE A 44 -5.89 -5.60 -7.26
C PHE A 44 -7.30 -5.13 -6.91
N PHE A 45 -8.09 -4.81 -7.92
CA PHE A 45 -9.43 -4.26 -7.75
C PHE A 45 -10.43 -4.82 -8.77
N SER A 46 -11.71 -4.58 -8.55
CA SER A 46 -12.77 -4.85 -9.52
C SER A 46 -13.76 -3.69 -9.57
N PHE A 47 -14.20 -3.33 -10.79
CA PHE A 47 -15.31 -2.39 -10.97
C PHE A 47 -16.63 -2.91 -10.39
N PHE A 48 -16.75 -4.20 -10.14
CA PHE A 48 -17.91 -4.82 -9.49
C PHE A 48 -17.81 -4.89 -7.96
N CYS A 49 -16.74 -4.36 -7.36
CA CYS A 49 -16.51 -4.38 -5.94
C CYS A 49 -16.92 -3.05 -5.30
N PRO A 50 -18.01 -2.99 -4.49
CA PRO A 50 -18.43 -1.76 -3.84
C PRO A 50 -17.40 -1.18 -2.88
N HIS A 51 -16.62 -2.03 -2.20
CA HIS A 51 -15.54 -1.59 -1.31
C HIS A 51 -14.38 -0.97 -2.09
N CYS A 52 -14.08 -1.47 -3.30
CA CYS A 52 -13.09 -0.86 -4.17
C CYS A 52 -13.50 0.54 -4.62
N TYR A 53 -14.79 0.74 -4.90
CA TYR A 53 -15.33 2.07 -5.18
C TYR A 53 -15.15 3.02 -3.99
N GLN A 54 -15.50 2.58 -2.79
CA GLN A 54 -15.30 3.37 -1.56
C GLN A 54 -13.81 3.73 -1.37
N PHE A 55 -12.93 2.76 -1.56
CA PHE A 55 -11.49 2.91 -1.41
C PHE A 55 -10.90 3.95 -2.38
N GLU A 56 -11.34 3.93 -3.63
CA GLU A 56 -10.82 4.76 -4.71
C GLU A 56 -11.50 6.13 -4.77
N GLU A 57 -12.83 6.15 -4.88
CA GLU A 57 -13.60 7.34 -5.25
C GLU A 57 -14.09 8.16 -4.05
N VAL A 58 -14.28 7.53 -2.90
CA VAL A 58 -14.78 8.21 -1.70
C VAL A 58 -13.65 8.56 -0.73
N LEU A 59 -12.80 7.60 -0.45
CA LEU A 59 -11.71 7.76 0.53
C LEU A 59 -10.38 8.18 -0.13
N HIS A 60 -10.25 8.07 -1.43
CA HIS A 60 -9.05 8.41 -2.21
C HIS A 60 -7.76 7.78 -1.66
N ILE A 61 -7.85 6.53 -1.19
CA ILE A 61 -6.73 5.88 -0.51
C ILE A 61 -5.59 5.60 -1.48
N SER A 62 -5.88 5.12 -2.68
CA SER A 62 -4.85 4.86 -3.70
C SER A 62 -4.06 6.12 -4.04
N ASP A 63 -4.74 7.24 -4.24
CA ASP A 63 -4.09 8.52 -4.52
C ASP A 63 -3.22 8.99 -3.35
N ASN A 64 -3.70 8.81 -2.12
CA ASN A 64 -2.97 9.18 -0.92
C ASN A 64 -1.72 8.30 -0.73
N VAL A 65 -1.82 7.00 -1.02
CA VAL A 65 -0.68 6.08 -1.02
C VAL A 65 0.34 6.51 -2.08
N LYS A 66 -0.12 6.72 -3.31
CA LYS A 66 0.72 7.12 -4.44
C LYS A 66 1.54 8.38 -4.15
N LYS A 67 0.93 9.38 -3.52
CA LYS A 67 1.60 10.64 -3.12
C LYS A 67 2.68 10.45 -2.04
N LYS A 68 2.61 9.37 -1.28
CA LYS A 68 3.55 9.07 -0.18
C LYS A 68 4.61 8.04 -0.54
N LEU A 69 4.57 7.49 -1.74
CA LEU A 69 5.57 6.50 -2.17
C LEU A 69 6.95 7.14 -2.28
N PRO A 70 8.00 6.44 -1.85
CA PRO A 70 9.37 6.87 -2.09
C PRO A 70 9.66 7.02 -3.58
N GLU A 71 10.65 7.85 -3.90
CA GLU A 71 11.13 8.01 -5.27
C GLU A 71 11.54 6.66 -5.87
N GLY A 72 11.14 6.41 -7.12
CA GLY A 72 11.41 5.16 -7.83
C GLY A 72 10.44 4.02 -7.54
N VAL A 73 9.56 4.15 -6.54
CA VAL A 73 8.49 3.17 -6.28
C VAL A 73 7.26 3.52 -7.09
N LYS A 74 6.80 2.57 -7.91
CA LYS A 74 5.60 2.74 -8.74
C LYS A 74 4.40 2.03 -8.13
N MET A 75 3.22 2.55 -8.40
CA MET A 75 1.95 1.90 -8.09
C MET A 75 1.25 1.51 -9.39
N THR A 76 0.88 0.23 -9.49
CA THR A 76 0.16 -0.32 -10.64
C THR A 76 -1.12 -0.99 -10.18
N LYS A 77 -2.20 -0.76 -10.91
CA LYS A 77 -3.51 -1.33 -10.63
C LYS A 77 -3.84 -2.42 -11.64
N TYR A 78 -4.33 -3.55 -11.15
CA TYR A 78 -4.79 -4.66 -11.95
C TYR A 78 -6.26 -4.96 -11.66
N HIS A 79 -7.08 -5.00 -12.71
CA HIS A 79 -8.45 -5.46 -12.59
C HIS A 79 -8.49 -6.98 -12.48
N VAL A 80 -9.26 -7.49 -11.53
CA VAL A 80 -9.46 -8.94 -11.33
C VAL A 80 -10.76 -9.41 -11.98
N ASN A 81 -10.77 -10.60 -12.54
CA ASN A 81 -11.86 -11.11 -13.37
C ASN A 81 -12.76 -12.17 -12.69
N PHE A 82 -12.59 -12.40 -11.40
CA PHE A 82 -13.41 -13.37 -10.66
C PHE A 82 -14.75 -12.80 -10.18
N MET A 83 -15.01 -11.51 -10.42
CA MET A 83 -16.27 -10.84 -10.13
C MET A 83 -16.93 -10.38 -11.44
N GLY A 84 -18.26 -10.37 -11.47
CA GLY A 84 -19.03 -9.84 -12.60
C GLY A 84 -19.17 -10.81 -13.79
N GLY A 85 -18.80 -12.09 -13.68
CA GLY A 85 -18.93 -13.08 -14.74
C GLY A 85 -18.19 -12.69 -16.02
N ASP A 86 -18.84 -12.81 -17.18
CA ASP A 86 -18.23 -12.46 -18.47
C ASP A 86 -17.90 -10.98 -18.60
N LEU A 87 -18.72 -10.09 -18.04
CA LEU A 87 -18.43 -8.66 -18.00
C LEU A 87 -17.15 -8.36 -17.18
N GLY A 88 -16.88 -9.14 -16.14
CA GLY A 88 -15.64 -9.03 -15.39
C GLY A 88 -14.40 -9.30 -16.23
N LYS A 89 -14.48 -10.31 -17.11
CA LYS A 89 -13.40 -10.62 -18.06
C LYS A 89 -13.22 -9.53 -19.10
N ASP A 90 -14.32 -9.02 -19.65
CA ASP A 90 -14.30 -7.94 -20.64
C ASP A 90 -13.68 -6.68 -20.05
N LEU A 91 -14.05 -6.32 -18.81
CA LEU A 91 -13.47 -5.17 -18.12
C LEU A 91 -11.98 -5.36 -17.78
N THR A 92 -11.56 -6.58 -17.47
CA THR A 92 -10.13 -6.87 -17.27
C THR A 92 -9.33 -6.63 -18.56
N GLN A 93 -9.87 -7.04 -19.70
CA GLN A 93 -9.23 -6.80 -20.99
C GLN A 93 -9.23 -5.33 -21.36
N ALA A 94 -10.36 -4.64 -21.17
CA ALA A 94 -10.48 -3.20 -21.43
C ALA A 94 -9.51 -2.39 -20.55
N TRP A 95 -9.38 -2.76 -19.28
CA TRP A 95 -8.41 -2.14 -18.38
C TRP A 95 -6.98 -2.35 -18.84
N ALA A 96 -6.62 -3.56 -19.24
CA ALA A 96 -5.27 -3.88 -19.74
C ALA A 96 -4.94 -3.03 -20.99
N VAL A 97 -5.89 -2.88 -21.91
CA VAL A 97 -5.73 -2.02 -23.10
C VAL A 97 -5.55 -0.54 -22.69
N ALA A 98 -6.39 -0.03 -21.80
CA ALA A 98 -6.30 1.35 -21.33
C ALA A 98 -4.95 1.65 -20.67
N MET A 99 -4.43 0.71 -19.90
CA MET A 99 -3.11 0.85 -19.24
C MET A 99 -1.93 0.74 -20.19
N ALA A 100 -2.11 0.13 -21.38
CA ALA A 100 -1.08 0.01 -22.40
C ALA A 100 -0.97 1.24 -23.32
N LEU A 101 -1.98 2.11 -23.30
CA LEU A 101 -2.00 3.35 -24.08
C LEU A 101 -1.27 4.48 -23.36
#